data_8f81e1277185275dc7518b6d5c0fba3b
#
_entry.id   8f81e1277185275dc7518b6d5c0fba3b
#
_cell.length_a   1.000
_cell.length_b   1.000
_cell.length_c   1.000
_cell.angle_alpha   90.00
_cell.angle_beta   90.00
_cell.angle_gamma   90.00
#
_symmetry.space_group_name_H-M   'P 1'
#
loop_
_entity.id
_entity.type
_entity.pdbx_description
1 polymer ?
#
loop_
_entity_poly.entity_id
_entity_poly.type
_entity_poly.pdbx_seq_one_letter_code
_entity_poly.pdbx_strand_id
1 'polypeptide(L)'
;MKIKYIFFSILFLVIAPGLLAQTPTSQSQTKVTLPNDPQVDAIINYAKRFLGVPYRYGGTTPSGFDCSGFINYIFGNFGFDLVRTSYGLAELGTTVKLSEIRPGDLMFFKGSNVNSTSVGHVALVVEVSPEAIKFIHSANSGVRIDNFKTSQYYLKRYIKTKRLDYGTP
;
A
#
# COMPACT_ATOMS: atom_id res chain seq x y z
N MET A 1 -11.19 90.33 -41.93
CA MET A 1 -12.11 89.24 -41.42
C MET A 1 -11.20 88.12 -40.91
N LYS A 2 -11.02 88.02 -39.61
CA LYS A 2 -10.08 87.03 -38.98
C LYS A 2 -10.93 85.90 -38.39
N ILE A 3 -10.80 84.68 -38.95
CA ILE A 3 -11.45 83.49 -38.48
C ILE A 3 -10.57 82.87 -37.37
N LYS A 4 -11.13 82.79 -36.14
CA LYS A 4 -10.48 82.09 -35.01
C LYS A 4 -10.86 80.63 -35.05
N TYR A 5 -9.87 79.77 -35.19
CA TYR A 5 -10.03 78.33 -35.02
C TYR A 5 -9.98 78.00 -33.52
N ILE A 6 -11.09 77.44 -33.01
CA ILE A 6 -11.16 76.88 -31.65
C ILE A 6 -10.75 75.43 -31.73
N PHE A 7 -9.58 75.11 -31.15
CA PHE A 7 -9.15 73.74 -30.99
C PHE A 7 -9.91 73.11 -29.81
N PHE A 8 -10.76 72.15 -30.12
CA PHE A 8 -11.38 71.29 -29.11
C PHE A 8 -10.42 70.15 -28.82
N SER A 9 -9.74 70.17 -27.65
CA SER A 9 -8.87 69.10 -27.20
C SER A 9 -9.73 67.99 -26.60
N ILE A 10 -9.89 66.89 -27.34
CA ILE A 10 -10.58 65.69 -26.83
C ILE A 10 -9.54 64.91 -26.02
N LEU A 11 -9.72 64.93 -24.69
CA LEU A 11 -8.92 64.13 -23.75
C LEU A 11 -9.42 62.67 -23.82
N PHE A 12 -8.66 61.80 -24.50
CA PHE A 12 -8.91 60.37 -24.50
C PHE A 12 -8.47 59.78 -23.17
N LEU A 13 -9.41 59.43 -22.33
CA LEU A 13 -9.19 58.68 -21.09
C LEU A 13 -8.94 57.21 -21.46
N VAL A 14 -7.67 56.77 -21.46
CA VAL A 14 -7.28 55.37 -21.64
C VAL A 14 -7.56 54.64 -20.34
N ILE A 15 -8.66 53.90 -20.32
CA ILE A 15 -8.95 52.93 -19.23
C ILE A 15 -8.09 51.70 -19.49
N ALA A 16 -7.04 51.51 -18.70
CA ALA A 16 -6.26 50.27 -18.71
C ALA A 16 -7.07 49.13 -18.16
N PRO A 17 -7.20 47.98 -18.86
CA PRO A 17 -7.86 46.80 -18.31
C PRO A 17 -7.01 46.28 -17.15
N GLY A 18 -7.60 46.25 -15.94
CA GLY A 18 -6.99 45.66 -14.76
C GLY A 18 -6.67 44.18 -15.01
N LEU A 19 -5.41 43.83 -14.91
CA LEU A 19 -4.92 42.46 -14.94
C LEU A 19 -5.39 41.77 -13.66
N LEU A 20 -6.51 41.02 -13.73
CA LEU A 20 -6.94 40.15 -12.66
C LEU A 20 -5.89 39.04 -12.52
N ALA A 21 -5.02 39.18 -11.54
CA ALA A 21 -4.11 38.13 -11.13
C ALA A 21 -4.93 36.92 -10.67
N GLN A 22 -5.00 35.89 -11.51
CA GLN A 22 -5.52 34.60 -11.14
C GLN A 22 -4.53 33.97 -10.19
N THR A 23 -4.87 33.95 -8.89
CA THR A 23 -4.16 33.12 -7.91
C THR A 23 -4.25 31.67 -8.35
N PRO A 24 -3.12 30.94 -8.44
CA PRO A 24 -3.21 29.51 -8.71
C PRO A 24 -3.91 28.84 -7.54
N THR A 25 -5.13 28.40 -7.77
CA THR A 25 -5.85 27.51 -6.85
C THR A 25 -5.01 26.25 -6.73
N SER A 26 -4.36 26.08 -5.59
CA SER A 26 -3.71 24.82 -5.20
C SER A 26 -4.76 23.73 -5.25
N GLN A 27 -4.79 22.98 -6.35
CA GLN A 27 -5.56 21.74 -6.42
C GLN A 27 -4.89 20.77 -5.45
N SER A 28 -5.46 20.67 -4.25
CA SER A 28 -5.22 19.56 -3.36
C SER A 28 -5.46 18.29 -4.18
N GLN A 29 -4.38 17.60 -4.53
CA GLN A 29 -4.45 16.28 -5.17
C GLN A 29 -5.12 15.36 -4.17
N THR A 30 -6.42 15.24 -4.28
CA THR A 30 -7.19 14.22 -3.57
C THR A 30 -6.63 12.88 -4.03
N LYS A 31 -5.85 12.24 -3.14
CA LYS A 31 -5.35 10.89 -3.31
C LYS A 31 -6.56 9.99 -3.60
N VAL A 32 -6.78 9.65 -4.85
CA VAL A 32 -7.78 8.65 -5.24
C VAL A 32 -7.27 7.32 -4.72
N THR A 33 -7.61 7.03 -3.48
CA THR A 33 -7.49 5.68 -2.93
C THR A 33 -8.62 4.91 -3.58
N LEU A 34 -8.30 3.97 -4.48
CA LEU A 34 -9.30 3.00 -4.94
C LEU A 34 -9.90 2.39 -3.68
N PRO A 35 -11.24 2.29 -3.57
CA PRO A 35 -11.85 1.64 -2.42
C PRO A 35 -11.24 0.25 -2.30
N ASN A 36 -10.69 -0.06 -1.12
CA ASN A 36 -10.23 -1.41 -0.83
C ASN A 36 -11.46 -2.33 -0.88
N ASP A 37 -11.25 -3.56 -1.31
CA ASP A 37 -12.24 -4.60 -1.18
C ASP A 37 -12.62 -4.71 0.31
N PRO A 38 -13.92 -4.59 0.69
CA PRO A 38 -14.34 -4.66 2.10
C PRO A 38 -13.88 -5.94 2.80
N GLN A 39 -13.74 -7.05 2.08
CA GLN A 39 -13.24 -8.31 2.61
C GLN A 39 -11.74 -8.21 2.94
N VAL A 40 -10.96 -7.56 2.08
CA VAL A 40 -9.53 -7.29 2.34
C VAL A 40 -9.36 -6.42 3.58
N ASP A 41 -10.16 -5.37 3.74
CA ASP A 41 -10.13 -4.52 4.92
C ASP A 41 -10.49 -5.29 6.20
N ALA A 42 -11.49 -6.17 6.13
CA ALA A 42 -11.88 -7.02 7.25
C ALA A 42 -10.74 -7.98 7.65
N ILE A 43 -10.09 -8.64 6.68
CA ILE A 43 -8.92 -9.53 6.90
C ILE A 43 -7.78 -8.75 7.56
N ILE A 44 -7.43 -7.57 7.04
CA ILE A 44 -6.35 -6.74 7.59
C ILE A 44 -6.66 -6.30 9.01
N ASN A 45 -7.88 -5.84 9.28
CA ASN A 45 -8.30 -5.42 10.61
C ASN A 45 -8.30 -6.60 11.60
N TYR A 46 -8.70 -7.79 11.16
CA TYR A 46 -8.61 -9.00 11.96
C TYR A 46 -7.15 -9.38 12.24
N ALA A 47 -6.28 -9.34 11.23
CA ALA A 47 -4.85 -9.61 11.40
C ALA A 47 -4.19 -8.70 12.44
N LYS A 48 -4.53 -7.41 12.46
CA LYS A 48 -3.99 -6.43 13.42
C LYS A 48 -4.34 -6.73 14.88
N ARG A 49 -5.38 -7.52 15.15
CA ARG A 49 -5.75 -7.92 16.52
C ARG A 49 -4.72 -8.85 17.17
N PHE A 50 -3.83 -9.46 16.39
CA PHE A 50 -2.80 -10.39 16.85
C PHE A 50 -1.42 -9.76 17.00
N LEU A 51 -1.30 -8.43 16.87
CA LEU A 51 -0.03 -7.74 17.11
C LEU A 51 0.53 -8.10 18.49
N GLY A 52 1.82 -8.45 18.53
CA GLY A 52 2.52 -8.86 19.75
C GLY A 52 2.41 -10.35 20.10
N VAL A 53 1.56 -11.13 19.41
CA VAL A 53 1.52 -12.58 19.61
C VAL A 53 2.90 -13.18 19.31
N PRO A 54 3.46 -14.02 20.20
CA PRO A 54 4.82 -14.52 20.05
C PRO A 54 4.99 -15.41 18.81
N TYR A 55 6.20 -15.42 18.26
CA TYR A 55 6.59 -16.40 17.24
C TYR A 55 6.74 -17.79 17.85
N ARG A 56 6.19 -18.78 17.17
CA ARG A 56 6.40 -20.20 17.49
C ARG A 56 6.57 -20.98 16.18
N TYR A 57 7.69 -21.66 16.03
CA TYR A 57 7.91 -22.52 14.87
C TYR A 57 6.80 -23.60 14.76
N GLY A 58 6.18 -23.71 13.58
CA GLY A 58 5.03 -24.59 13.37
C GLY A 58 3.71 -24.11 14.02
N GLY A 59 3.70 -22.94 14.68
CA GLY A 59 2.54 -22.39 15.39
C GLY A 59 1.45 -21.91 14.45
N THR A 60 0.19 -22.20 14.82
CA THR A 60 -1.02 -21.92 14.03
C THR A 60 -2.15 -21.32 14.87
N THR A 61 -1.88 -20.92 16.11
CA THR A 61 -2.90 -20.43 17.05
C THR A 61 -2.46 -19.13 17.72
N PRO A 62 -3.37 -18.39 18.39
CA PRO A 62 -3.01 -17.21 19.16
C PRO A 62 -2.02 -17.43 20.30
N SER A 63 -1.71 -18.67 20.67
CA SER A 63 -0.63 -19.00 21.62
C SER A 63 0.76 -18.86 21.00
N GLY A 64 0.85 -18.67 19.70
CA GLY A 64 2.07 -18.46 18.92
C GLY A 64 1.91 -18.87 17.48
N PHE A 65 2.41 -18.06 16.57
CA PHE A 65 2.35 -18.29 15.13
C PHE A 65 3.75 -18.39 14.52
N ASP A 66 3.90 -19.25 13.50
CA ASP A 66 4.92 -19.01 12.47
C ASP A 66 4.34 -18.12 11.35
N CYS A 67 5.16 -17.76 10.37
CA CYS A 67 4.76 -16.82 9.31
C CYS A 67 3.55 -17.31 8.49
N SER A 68 3.58 -18.55 8.01
CA SER A 68 2.49 -19.10 7.20
C SER A 68 1.31 -19.56 8.06
N GLY A 69 1.55 -20.01 9.30
CA GLY A 69 0.49 -20.31 10.26
C GLY A 69 -0.35 -19.09 10.62
N PHE A 70 0.29 -17.93 10.75
CA PHE A 70 -0.41 -16.66 10.92
C PHE A 70 -1.30 -16.34 9.72
N ILE A 71 -0.78 -16.41 8.49
CA ILE A 71 -1.56 -16.20 7.27
C ILE A 71 -2.74 -17.18 7.20
N ASN A 72 -2.49 -18.48 7.40
CA ASN A 72 -3.56 -19.48 7.38
C ASN A 72 -4.64 -19.19 8.43
N TYR A 73 -4.24 -18.80 9.64
CA TYR A 73 -5.19 -18.52 10.72
C TYR A 73 -6.10 -17.34 10.40
N ILE A 74 -5.54 -16.22 9.94
CA ILE A 74 -6.33 -15.03 9.63
C ILE A 74 -7.24 -15.25 8.42
N PHE A 75 -6.75 -15.90 7.36
CA PHE A 75 -7.54 -16.17 6.16
C PHE A 75 -8.59 -17.25 6.40
N GLY A 76 -8.28 -18.27 7.20
CA GLY A 76 -9.23 -19.33 7.57
C GLY A 76 -10.46 -18.80 8.29
N ASN A 77 -10.33 -17.71 9.08
CA ASN A 77 -11.47 -17.04 9.72
C ASN A 77 -12.47 -16.42 8.72
N PHE A 78 -12.03 -16.23 7.47
CA PHE A 78 -12.86 -15.71 6.36
C PHE A 78 -13.18 -16.78 5.31
N GLY A 79 -13.00 -18.06 5.65
CA GLY A 79 -13.39 -19.18 4.80
C GLY A 79 -12.37 -19.59 3.73
N PHE A 80 -11.16 -19.04 3.76
CA PHE A 80 -10.10 -19.44 2.83
C PHE A 80 -9.36 -20.67 3.38
N ASP A 81 -9.34 -21.74 2.59
CA ASP A 81 -8.51 -22.91 2.86
C ASP A 81 -7.19 -22.80 2.10
N LEU A 82 -6.14 -22.33 2.79
CA LEU A 82 -4.84 -22.08 2.20
C LEU A 82 -3.83 -23.18 2.55
N VAL A 83 -2.85 -23.39 1.65
CA VAL A 83 -1.74 -24.31 1.91
C VAL A 83 -0.89 -23.86 3.10
N ARG A 84 -0.49 -24.82 3.94
CA ARG A 84 0.15 -24.57 5.23
C ARG A 84 1.51 -23.88 5.15
N THR A 85 2.26 -24.05 4.07
CA THR A 85 3.65 -23.61 3.98
C THR A 85 3.83 -22.31 3.19
N SER A 86 4.82 -21.50 3.55
CA SER A 86 5.10 -20.25 2.85
C SER A 86 5.45 -20.44 1.37
N TYR A 87 6.19 -21.50 1.03
CA TYR A 87 6.49 -21.83 -0.37
C TYR A 87 5.26 -22.29 -1.13
N GLY A 88 4.34 -23.04 -0.51
CA GLY A 88 3.07 -23.43 -1.13
C GLY A 88 2.14 -22.24 -1.34
N LEU A 89 2.05 -21.34 -0.35
CA LEU A 89 1.30 -20.07 -0.50
C LEU A 89 1.83 -19.23 -1.67
N ALA A 90 3.13 -19.28 -1.93
CA ALA A 90 3.78 -18.53 -3.01
C ALA A 90 3.42 -19.04 -4.43
N GLU A 91 2.76 -20.17 -4.54
CA GLU A 91 2.25 -20.70 -5.81
C GLU A 91 0.77 -20.34 -6.06
N LEU A 92 0.07 -19.80 -5.04
CA LEU A 92 -1.33 -19.40 -5.17
C LEU A 92 -1.47 -18.02 -5.83
N GLY A 93 -2.62 -17.80 -6.47
CA GLY A 93 -3.00 -16.50 -7.04
C GLY A 93 -2.10 -16.01 -8.18
N THR A 94 -2.22 -14.74 -8.51
CA THR A 94 -1.48 -14.09 -9.61
C THR A 94 -0.25 -13.36 -9.10
N THR A 95 0.84 -13.37 -9.90
CA THR A 95 2.04 -12.59 -9.58
C THR A 95 1.79 -11.11 -9.83
N VAL A 96 2.16 -10.26 -8.88
CA VAL A 96 1.97 -8.81 -8.91
C VAL A 96 3.33 -8.13 -8.94
N LYS A 97 3.49 -7.12 -9.81
CA LYS A 97 4.68 -6.27 -9.80
C LYS A 97 4.68 -5.38 -8.56
N LEU A 98 5.88 -5.02 -8.08
CA LEU A 98 5.99 -4.17 -6.88
C LEU A 98 5.34 -2.79 -7.06
N SER A 99 5.28 -2.28 -8.30
CA SER A 99 4.59 -1.03 -8.67
C SER A 99 3.05 -1.12 -8.63
N GLU A 100 2.51 -2.34 -8.64
CA GLU A 100 1.07 -2.62 -8.68
C GLU A 100 0.57 -3.20 -7.34
N ILE A 101 1.45 -3.25 -6.34
CA ILE A 101 1.14 -3.81 -5.02
C ILE A 101 0.05 -2.99 -4.32
N ARG A 102 -0.86 -3.69 -3.62
CA ARG A 102 -1.94 -3.08 -2.86
C ARG A 102 -2.20 -3.83 -1.55
N PRO A 103 -2.92 -3.25 -0.58
CA PRO A 103 -3.36 -3.98 0.60
C PRO A 103 -4.08 -5.28 0.23
N GLY A 104 -3.83 -6.34 1.00
CA GLY A 104 -4.33 -7.68 0.71
C GLY A 104 -3.32 -8.59 -0.02
N ASP A 105 -2.35 -8.05 -0.76
CA ASP A 105 -1.34 -8.86 -1.42
C ASP A 105 -0.44 -9.59 -0.42
N LEU A 106 0.05 -10.78 -0.79
CA LEU A 106 1.02 -11.54 -0.01
C LEU A 106 2.43 -11.31 -0.56
N MET A 107 3.33 -10.83 0.27
CA MET A 107 4.76 -10.69 -0.05
C MET A 107 5.53 -11.91 0.44
N PHE A 108 6.43 -12.39 -0.40
CA PHE A 108 7.26 -13.56 -0.14
C PHE A 108 8.74 -13.21 -0.13
N PHE A 109 9.41 -13.76 0.87
CA PHE A 109 10.82 -13.47 1.12
C PHE A 109 11.62 -14.78 1.32
N LYS A 110 12.92 -14.68 1.12
CA LYS A 110 13.87 -15.70 1.58
C LYS A 110 13.76 -15.84 3.10
N GLY A 111 14.07 -17.02 3.61
CA GLY A 111 14.17 -17.24 5.05
C GLY A 111 15.42 -16.59 5.66
N SER A 112 15.98 -17.21 6.69
CA SER A 112 17.20 -16.72 7.39
C SER A 112 18.41 -16.61 6.46
N ASN A 113 18.57 -17.55 5.52
CA ASN A 113 19.67 -17.53 4.55
C ASN A 113 19.36 -16.56 3.39
N VAL A 114 20.07 -15.42 3.35
CA VAL A 114 19.89 -14.39 2.31
C VAL A 114 20.35 -14.86 0.91
N ASN A 115 21.21 -15.87 0.85
CA ASN A 115 21.71 -16.45 -0.42
C ASN A 115 20.77 -17.53 -0.98
N SER A 116 19.75 -17.95 -0.21
CA SER A 116 18.73 -18.87 -0.71
C SER A 116 17.93 -18.24 -1.84
N THR A 117 17.50 -19.05 -2.80
CA THR A 117 16.53 -18.67 -3.84
C THR A 117 15.10 -19.08 -3.48
N SER A 118 14.95 -19.89 -2.42
CA SER A 118 13.66 -20.45 -2.00
C SER A 118 12.91 -19.51 -1.09
N VAL A 119 11.57 -19.54 -1.20
CA VAL A 119 10.68 -18.86 -0.26
C VAL A 119 10.76 -19.50 1.11
N GLY A 120 11.01 -18.69 2.13
CA GLY A 120 11.06 -19.12 3.52
C GLY A 120 10.23 -18.25 4.45
N HIS A 121 9.59 -17.18 3.94
CA HIS A 121 8.79 -16.28 4.75
C HIS A 121 7.66 -15.63 3.93
N VAL A 122 6.55 -15.32 4.60
CA VAL A 122 5.37 -14.68 4.00
C VAL A 122 4.82 -13.60 4.90
N ALA A 123 4.29 -12.53 4.30
CA ALA A 123 3.65 -11.41 4.97
C ALA A 123 2.44 -10.90 4.19
N LEU A 124 1.47 -10.31 4.89
CA LEU A 124 0.28 -9.66 4.30
C LEU A 124 0.49 -8.16 4.20
N VAL A 125 0.34 -7.58 3.03
CA VAL A 125 0.39 -6.12 2.84
C VAL A 125 -0.84 -5.48 3.48
N VAL A 126 -0.62 -4.46 4.31
CA VAL A 126 -1.68 -3.77 5.06
C VAL A 126 -1.82 -2.30 4.72
N GLU A 127 -0.80 -1.69 4.09
CA GLU A 127 -0.83 -0.29 3.68
C GLU A 127 0.17 -0.05 2.54
N VAL A 128 -0.22 0.76 1.56
CA VAL A 128 0.64 1.20 0.47
C VAL A 128 0.51 2.70 0.28
N SER A 129 1.66 3.39 0.29
CA SER A 129 1.76 4.82 0.00
C SER A 129 3.05 5.12 -0.77
N PRO A 130 3.25 6.35 -1.28
CA PRO A 130 4.51 6.74 -1.90
C PRO A 130 5.74 6.49 -1.00
N GLU A 131 5.60 6.61 0.33
CA GLU A 131 6.69 6.50 1.29
C GLU A 131 6.79 5.10 1.92
N ALA A 132 5.72 4.28 1.86
CA ALA A 132 5.66 3.02 2.59
C ALA A 132 4.95 1.91 1.82
N ILE A 133 5.44 0.69 1.99
CA ILE A 133 4.70 -0.56 1.80
C ILE A 133 4.78 -1.27 3.14
N LYS A 134 3.69 -1.18 3.93
CA LYS A 134 3.65 -1.84 5.24
C LYS A 134 3.03 -3.23 5.11
N PHE A 135 3.60 -4.17 5.82
CA PHE A 135 3.10 -5.55 5.85
C PHE A 135 3.08 -6.07 7.29
N ILE A 136 2.08 -6.90 7.59
CA ILE A 136 1.96 -7.62 8.87
C ILE A 136 2.42 -9.07 8.69
N HIS A 137 3.15 -9.58 9.65
CA HIS A 137 3.70 -10.93 9.61
C HIS A 137 4.06 -11.43 11.01
N SER A 138 4.23 -12.74 11.19
CA SER A 138 4.85 -13.32 12.37
C SER A 138 6.34 -13.53 12.11
N ALA A 139 7.19 -12.85 12.88
CA ALA A 139 8.66 -12.96 12.86
C ALA A 139 9.16 -13.33 14.26
N ASN A 140 10.48 -13.53 14.41
CA ASN A 140 11.09 -13.97 15.68
C ASN A 140 10.68 -13.11 16.90
N SER A 141 10.38 -11.84 16.72
CA SER A 141 9.89 -10.92 17.75
C SER A 141 8.35 -10.93 17.91
N GLY A 142 7.66 -11.86 17.29
CA GLY A 142 6.20 -11.96 17.29
C GLY A 142 5.54 -11.32 16.06
N VAL A 143 4.21 -11.23 16.12
CA VAL A 143 3.40 -10.60 15.07
C VAL A 143 3.60 -9.08 15.13
N ARG A 144 4.01 -8.50 14.01
CA ARG A 144 4.31 -7.06 13.91
C ARG A 144 4.08 -6.52 12.50
N ILE A 145 4.14 -5.20 12.37
CA ILE A 145 4.11 -4.50 11.08
C ILE A 145 5.51 -3.93 10.81
N ASP A 146 6.04 -4.23 9.64
CA ASP A 146 7.28 -3.64 9.11
C ASP A 146 7.01 -2.84 7.85
N ASN A 147 7.92 -1.91 7.52
CA ASN A 147 7.89 -1.16 6.26
C ASN A 147 8.95 -1.71 5.30
N PHE A 148 8.50 -2.24 4.17
CA PHE A 148 9.37 -2.81 3.14
C PHE A 148 10.37 -1.80 2.59
N LYS A 149 9.92 -0.55 2.33
CA LYS A 149 10.77 0.47 1.68
C LYS A 149 11.96 0.93 2.52
N THR A 150 11.86 0.80 3.85
CA THR A 150 12.93 1.23 4.78
C THR A 150 13.72 0.07 5.38
N SER A 151 13.25 -1.17 5.23
CA SER A 151 13.91 -2.33 5.82
C SER A 151 14.93 -2.97 4.88
N GLN A 152 16.21 -2.70 5.10
CA GLN A 152 17.30 -3.35 4.36
C GLN A 152 17.27 -4.89 4.48
N TYR A 153 16.75 -5.40 5.59
CA TYR A 153 16.59 -6.84 5.79
C TYR A 153 15.63 -7.46 4.78
N TYR A 154 14.43 -6.86 4.61
CA TYR A 154 13.40 -7.38 3.70
C TYR A 154 13.66 -7.03 2.24
N LEU A 155 14.27 -5.88 1.95
CA LEU A 155 14.69 -5.52 0.59
C LEU A 155 15.63 -6.56 -0.01
N LYS A 156 16.63 -7.02 0.75
CA LYS A 156 17.61 -8.06 0.31
C LYS A 156 17.00 -9.46 0.19
N ARG A 157 15.85 -9.70 0.82
CA ARG A 157 15.20 -11.01 0.88
C ARG A 157 13.96 -11.13 0.02
N TYR A 158 13.48 -10.05 -0.55
CA TYR A 158 12.28 -10.05 -1.39
C TYR A 158 12.44 -10.99 -2.59
N ILE A 159 11.40 -11.79 -2.85
CA ILE A 159 11.34 -12.73 -3.97
C ILE A 159 10.22 -12.33 -4.93
N LYS A 160 8.97 -12.28 -4.45
CA LYS A 160 7.78 -11.99 -5.26
C LYS A 160 6.61 -11.54 -4.41
N THR A 161 5.60 -11.01 -5.08
CA THR A 161 4.29 -10.70 -4.49
C THR A 161 3.22 -11.48 -5.24
N LYS A 162 2.23 -11.97 -4.51
CA LYS A 162 1.06 -12.66 -5.06
C LYS A 162 -0.22 -12.00 -4.58
N ARG A 163 -1.22 -11.97 -5.46
CA ARG A 163 -2.58 -11.55 -5.15
C ARG A 163 -3.47 -12.77 -5.19
N LEU A 164 -4.13 -13.05 -4.07
CA LEU A 164 -5.15 -14.07 -4.01
C LEU A 164 -6.43 -13.55 -4.69
N ASP A 165 -7.23 -14.49 -5.18
CA ASP A 165 -8.60 -14.19 -5.58
C ASP A 165 -9.47 -14.18 -4.31
N TYR A 166 -9.98 -13.02 -3.95
CA TYR A 166 -10.84 -12.86 -2.79
C TYR A 166 -12.31 -13.19 -3.08
N GLY A 167 -12.60 -13.59 -4.32
CA GLY A 167 -13.96 -13.72 -4.80
C GLY A 167 -14.61 -12.36 -4.99
N THR A 168 -15.18 -12.09 -6.15
CA THR A 168 -16.16 -11.00 -6.31
C THR A 168 -17.46 -11.48 -5.66
N PRO A 169 -18.11 -10.68 -4.80
CA PRO A 169 -19.43 -11.00 -4.30
C PRO A 169 -20.44 -11.10 -5.43
#